data_a0079deccfdfed542d31549466ce37bc
#
_entry.id   a0079deccfdfed542d31549466ce37bc
#
_cell.length_a   1.000
_cell.length_b   1.000
_cell.length_c   1.000
_cell.angle_alpha   90.00
_cell.angle_beta   90.00
_cell.angle_gamma   90.00
#
_symmetry.space_group_name_H-M   'P 1'
#
loop_
_entity.id
_entity.type
_entity.pdbx_description
1 polymer ?
#
loop_
_entity_poly.entity_id
_entity_poly.type
_entity_poly.pdbx_seq_one_letter_code
_entity_poly.pdbx_strand_id
1 'polypeptide(L)'
;MKLNAMEVRQNGIVFYTTKIKYGELLEHGVNIDRFDPEKNTGYQRDVSRTRARKFSRFVKEGDTISPLPLLVSIRNENIMFKEGVLEIPDNTKFWLVDGQHRYEGLRELVIDDPSYRNFEISLIIVTFVNYKDKPSDLQEAILFNIINREQKGIRSDLSDRFIKMWADKSSGARTLIEKYEHGGMDILKDAEVITRAINIMDIMVATKDGVWYNMVDKPGEYGGIAKQRSFTESLKIILEDSDTDIRTQPDDQIAIILNNYWGAFKKCCPEAFKNPEDYAIQKTTGLFVLHGVFNKIASYCKDKEGNFVLTEQKFSEKLKMMDHGFVTAAYWKSKDNKDGPSGDGGRAGTSKKSFKQLTDEIKKTIDESLSGSAKKVIV
;
A
#
# COMPACT_ATOMS: atom_id res chain seq x y z
N MET A 1 -25.23 -0.71 33.93
CA MET A 1 -24.56 -1.82 33.20
C MET A 1 -23.50 -2.45 34.10
N LYS A 2 -23.38 -3.80 34.07
CA LYS A 2 -22.32 -4.55 34.76
C LYS A 2 -21.52 -5.39 33.76
N LEU A 3 -20.20 -5.22 33.78
CA LEU A 3 -19.30 -5.92 32.85
C LEU A 3 -18.24 -6.71 33.65
N ASN A 4 -18.02 -7.97 33.28
CA ASN A 4 -16.85 -8.67 33.75
C ASN A 4 -15.63 -8.06 33.07
N ALA A 5 -14.70 -7.54 33.85
CA ALA A 5 -13.57 -6.78 33.35
C ALA A 5 -12.27 -7.12 34.11
N MET A 6 -11.16 -6.83 33.46
CA MET A 6 -9.84 -6.90 34.01
C MET A 6 -9.28 -5.49 34.14
N GLU A 7 -8.89 -5.11 35.35
CA GLU A 7 -8.27 -3.81 35.61
C GLU A 7 -6.77 -3.84 35.25
N VAL A 8 -6.32 -2.85 34.52
CA VAL A 8 -4.91 -2.61 34.22
C VAL A 8 -4.53 -1.19 34.62
N ARG A 9 -3.44 -1.03 35.35
CA ARG A 9 -2.95 0.28 35.79
C ARG A 9 -1.61 0.60 35.16
N GLN A 10 -1.51 1.76 34.52
CA GLN A 10 -0.29 2.23 33.87
C GLN A 10 -0.09 3.72 34.17
N ASN A 11 1.00 4.07 34.83
CA ASN A 11 1.38 5.46 35.16
C ASN A 11 0.24 6.31 35.75
N GLY A 12 -0.61 5.71 36.58
CA GLY A 12 -1.74 6.35 37.23
C GLY A 12 -3.02 6.41 36.38
N ILE A 13 -2.99 5.92 35.16
CA ILE A 13 -4.17 5.74 34.32
C ILE A 13 -4.73 4.34 34.53
N VAL A 14 -6.04 4.23 34.63
CA VAL A 14 -6.75 2.96 34.81
C VAL A 14 -7.48 2.60 33.53
N PHE A 15 -7.25 1.37 33.09
CA PHE A 15 -7.93 0.75 31.95
C PHE A 15 -8.70 -0.47 32.43
N TYR A 16 -9.87 -0.70 31.83
CA TYR A 16 -10.65 -1.93 32.03
C TYR A 16 -10.79 -2.65 30.69
N THR A 17 -10.29 -3.87 30.62
CA THR A 17 -10.46 -4.71 29.43
C THR A 17 -11.65 -5.64 29.62
N THR A 18 -12.57 -5.64 28.69
CA THR A 18 -13.80 -6.41 28.75
C THR A 18 -14.27 -6.81 27.35
N LYS A 19 -15.37 -7.56 27.28
CA LYS A 19 -16.16 -7.77 26.06
C LYS A 19 -17.59 -7.26 26.27
N ILE A 20 -18.21 -6.87 25.19
CA ILE A 20 -19.60 -6.36 25.18
C ILE A 20 -20.28 -6.78 23.88
N LYS A 21 -21.59 -7.00 23.91
CA LYS A 21 -22.36 -7.08 22.68
C LYS A 21 -22.49 -5.69 22.05
N TYR A 22 -22.34 -5.61 20.75
CA TYR A 22 -22.38 -4.32 20.06
C TYR A 22 -23.72 -3.60 20.27
N GLY A 23 -24.82 -4.33 20.36
CA GLY A 23 -26.15 -3.77 20.69
C GLY A 23 -26.21 -3.07 22.03
N GLU A 24 -25.56 -3.63 23.05
CA GLU A 24 -25.50 -3.01 24.38
C GLU A 24 -24.68 -1.71 24.36
N LEU A 25 -23.57 -1.70 23.59
CA LEU A 25 -22.79 -0.46 23.39
C LEU A 25 -23.58 0.64 22.68
N LEU A 26 -24.40 0.27 21.68
CA LEU A 26 -25.28 1.20 20.99
C LEU A 26 -26.34 1.82 21.92
N GLU A 27 -26.92 1.03 22.83
CA GLU A 27 -27.95 1.48 23.78
C GLU A 27 -27.40 2.51 24.77
N HIS A 28 -26.17 2.31 25.24
CA HIS A 28 -25.50 3.30 26.10
C HIS A 28 -25.14 4.60 25.37
N GLY A 29 -25.04 4.57 24.07
CA GLY A 29 -24.64 5.71 23.26
C GLY A 29 -23.13 5.95 23.28
N VAL A 30 -22.60 6.14 22.08
CA VAL A 30 -21.17 6.41 21.86
C VAL A 30 -21.02 7.77 21.17
N ASN A 31 -20.25 8.64 21.77
CA ASN A 31 -19.88 9.95 21.22
C ASN A 31 -18.54 9.83 20.50
N ILE A 32 -18.42 10.53 19.38
CA ILE A 32 -17.17 10.74 18.65
C ILE A 32 -16.86 12.23 18.68
N ASP A 33 -15.76 12.60 19.31
CA ASP A 33 -15.37 13.99 19.51
C ASP A 33 -14.64 14.52 18.27
N ARG A 34 -15.42 14.91 17.25
CA ARG A 34 -14.90 15.36 15.96
C ARG A 34 -14.29 16.74 16.08
N PHE A 35 -13.18 16.95 15.38
CA PHE A 35 -12.54 18.25 15.31
C PHE A 35 -13.42 19.26 14.60
N ASP A 36 -13.76 20.34 15.30
CA ASP A 36 -14.47 21.49 14.80
C ASP A 36 -13.49 22.66 14.69
N PRO A 37 -13.07 23.05 13.48
CA PRO A 37 -12.08 24.13 13.31
C PRO A 37 -12.61 25.51 13.70
N GLU A 38 -13.94 25.74 13.68
CA GLU A 38 -14.52 27.02 14.07
C GLU A 38 -14.50 27.19 15.58
N LYS A 39 -14.77 26.13 16.32
CA LYS A 39 -14.80 26.14 17.79
C LYS A 39 -13.45 25.75 18.40
N ASN A 40 -12.53 25.25 17.59
CA ASN A 40 -11.25 24.66 18.04
C ASN A 40 -11.45 23.59 19.13
N THR A 41 -12.44 22.71 18.95
CA THR A 41 -12.81 21.64 19.87
C THR A 41 -12.79 20.28 19.15
N GLY A 42 -12.73 19.20 19.93
CA GLY A 42 -12.62 17.84 19.41
C GLY A 42 -11.22 17.51 18.90
N TYR A 43 -10.97 16.23 18.65
CA TYR A 43 -9.63 15.75 18.27
C TYR A 43 -9.65 14.69 17.19
N GLN A 44 -10.82 14.20 16.77
CA GLN A 44 -10.92 13.16 15.76
C GLN A 44 -11.31 13.75 14.40
N ARG A 45 -10.75 13.17 13.35
CA ARG A 45 -11.16 13.47 11.97
C ARG A 45 -12.52 12.83 11.65
N ASP A 46 -13.13 13.27 10.57
CA ASP A 46 -14.34 12.65 10.05
C ASP A 46 -14.13 11.17 9.72
N VAL A 47 -15.18 10.39 9.96
CA VAL A 47 -15.18 8.96 9.65
C VAL A 47 -15.17 8.75 8.14
N SER A 48 -14.18 8.03 7.65
CA SER A 48 -14.16 7.61 6.25
C SER A 48 -15.22 6.54 5.98
N ARG A 49 -16.29 6.90 5.27
CA ARG A 49 -17.32 5.93 4.85
C ARG A 49 -16.76 4.73 4.10
N THR A 50 -15.73 4.94 3.28
CA THR A 50 -15.06 3.86 2.56
C THR A 50 -14.40 2.86 3.50
N ARG A 51 -13.75 3.33 4.58
CA ARG A 51 -13.13 2.45 5.58
C ARG A 51 -14.18 1.73 6.43
N ALA A 52 -15.24 2.42 6.83
CA ALA A 52 -16.34 1.81 7.58
C ALA A 52 -17.01 0.70 6.76
N ARG A 53 -17.33 0.94 5.48
CA ARG A 53 -17.90 -0.07 4.56
C ARG A 53 -16.97 -1.24 4.28
N LYS A 54 -15.65 -1.00 4.19
CA LYS A 54 -14.69 -2.11 4.08
C LYS A 54 -14.76 -3.01 5.31
N PHE A 55 -14.78 -2.42 6.49
CA PHE A 55 -14.89 -3.19 7.72
C PHE A 55 -16.24 -3.91 7.83
N SER A 56 -17.35 -3.26 7.46
CA SER A 56 -18.68 -3.85 7.40
C SER A 56 -18.71 -5.10 6.52
N ARG A 57 -18.18 -5.04 5.29
CA ARG A 57 -18.06 -6.20 4.40
C ARG A 57 -17.21 -7.30 5.00
N PHE A 58 -16.05 -6.94 5.53
CA PHE A 58 -15.14 -7.85 6.18
C PHE A 58 -15.82 -8.68 7.29
N VAL A 59 -16.68 -8.06 8.11
CA VAL A 59 -17.45 -8.77 9.15
C VAL A 59 -18.59 -9.59 8.56
N LYS A 60 -19.28 -9.09 7.52
CA LYS A 60 -20.46 -9.74 6.91
C LYS A 60 -20.10 -11.03 6.17
N GLU A 61 -18.95 -11.11 5.57
CA GLU A 61 -18.52 -12.21 4.72
C GLU A 61 -18.05 -13.46 5.51
N GLY A 62 -18.27 -13.45 6.82
CA GLY A 62 -18.69 -14.64 7.57
C GLY A 62 -17.64 -15.45 8.29
N ASP A 63 -16.34 -15.39 8.03
CA ASP A 63 -15.31 -16.14 8.81
C ASP A 63 -14.28 -15.22 9.46
N THR A 64 -14.66 -13.97 9.67
CA THR A 64 -13.73 -12.93 10.03
C THR A 64 -13.79 -12.59 11.51
N ILE A 65 -12.62 -12.51 12.12
CA ILE A 65 -12.44 -12.02 13.48
C ILE A 65 -12.07 -10.54 13.47
N SER A 66 -12.59 -9.77 14.44
CA SER A 66 -12.16 -8.41 14.73
C SER A 66 -11.42 -8.41 16.08
N PRO A 67 -10.13 -8.78 16.10
CA PRO A 67 -9.40 -8.96 17.35
C PRO A 67 -9.03 -7.66 18.03
N LEU A 68 -9.08 -6.54 17.30
CA LEU A 68 -8.71 -5.23 17.84
C LEU A 68 -9.85 -4.65 18.66
N PRO A 69 -9.63 -4.28 19.93
CA PRO A 69 -10.66 -3.68 20.76
C PRO A 69 -11.07 -2.29 20.27
N LEU A 70 -12.31 -1.89 20.53
CA LEU A 70 -12.64 -0.47 20.56
C LEU A 70 -12.06 0.14 21.83
N LEU A 71 -11.49 1.33 21.73
CA LEU A 71 -11.03 2.08 22.89
C LEU A 71 -12.00 3.22 23.16
N VAL A 72 -12.61 3.20 24.33
CA VAL A 72 -13.55 4.22 24.77
C VAL A 72 -13.11 4.85 26.07
N SER A 73 -13.49 6.08 26.28
CA SER A 73 -13.33 6.79 27.55
C SER A 73 -14.68 6.98 28.24
N ILE A 74 -14.65 6.97 29.56
CA ILE A 74 -15.77 7.34 30.43
C ILE A 74 -15.39 8.60 31.21
N ARG A 75 -16.22 9.65 31.09
CA ARG A 75 -16.08 10.93 31.80
C ARG A 75 -17.01 10.99 33.02
N ASN A 76 -17.24 9.84 33.67
CA ASN A 76 -18.13 9.72 34.84
C ASN A 76 -17.32 9.21 36.04
N GLU A 77 -17.49 9.88 37.19
CA GLU A 77 -16.79 9.59 38.44
C GLU A 77 -17.40 8.42 39.22
N ASN A 78 -18.64 8.03 38.91
CA ASN A 78 -19.40 7.05 39.67
C ASN A 78 -19.27 5.62 39.12
N ILE A 79 -18.17 5.29 38.44
CA ILE A 79 -17.87 3.89 38.08
C ILE A 79 -17.25 3.18 39.26
N MET A 80 -17.65 1.93 39.48
CA MET A 80 -17.10 1.09 40.52
C MET A 80 -16.52 -0.20 39.95
N PHE A 81 -15.33 -0.58 40.42
CA PHE A 81 -14.74 -1.86 40.08
C PHE A 81 -14.49 -2.67 41.35
N LYS A 82 -15.13 -3.84 41.40
CA LYS A 82 -15.00 -4.74 42.53
C LYS A 82 -15.07 -6.19 42.06
N GLU A 83 -14.15 -7.01 42.56
CA GLU A 83 -14.16 -8.48 42.33
C GLU A 83 -14.26 -8.90 40.86
N GLY A 84 -13.61 -8.13 39.95
CA GLY A 84 -13.63 -8.39 38.52
C GLY A 84 -14.89 -7.87 37.77
N VAL A 85 -15.77 -7.18 38.47
CA VAL A 85 -16.97 -6.58 37.89
C VAL A 85 -16.84 -5.06 37.85
N LEU A 86 -16.98 -4.49 36.65
CA LEU A 86 -17.07 -3.05 36.42
C LEU A 86 -18.53 -2.64 36.36
N GLU A 87 -18.97 -1.83 37.31
CA GLU A 87 -20.31 -1.25 37.36
C GLU A 87 -20.28 0.16 36.77
N ILE A 88 -21.07 0.37 35.72
CA ILE A 88 -21.18 1.62 35.00
C ILE A 88 -22.64 2.09 35.10
N PRO A 89 -22.91 3.32 35.59
CA PRO A 89 -24.26 3.87 35.65
C PRO A 89 -24.93 3.93 34.27
N ASP A 90 -26.23 3.66 34.19
CA ASP A 90 -26.97 3.55 32.91
C ASP A 90 -27.00 4.84 32.08
N ASN A 91 -26.84 6.01 32.71
CA ASN A 91 -26.77 7.31 32.05
C ASN A 91 -25.34 7.68 31.58
N THR A 92 -24.37 6.81 31.78
CA THR A 92 -22.97 7.05 31.39
C THR A 92 -22.82 6.92 29.88
N LYS A 93 -22.24 7.93 29.23
CA LYS A 93 -21.89 7.90 27.81
C LYS A 93 -20.45 7.47 27.61
N PHE A 94 -20.24 6.70 26.57
CA PHE A 94 -18.90 6.35 26.11
C PHE A 94 -18.39 7.40 25.11
N TRP A 95 -17.13 7.75 25.20
CA TRP A 95 -16.43 8.60 24.24
C TRP A 95 -15.44 7.76 23.49
N LEU A 96 -15.67 7.55 22.18
CA LEU A 96 -14.81 6.70 21.37
C LEU A 96 -13.45 7.38 21.15
N VAL A 97 -12.37 6.77 21.62
CA VAL A 97 -11.00 7.26 21.45
C VAL A 97 -10.35 6.65 20.21
N ASP A 98 -10.49 5.34 20.01
CA ASP A 98 -10.03 4.65 18.81
C ASP A 98 -11.02 3.61 18.31
N GLY A 99 -10.98 3.34 17.01
CA GLY A 99 -11.84 2.35 16.35
C GLY A 99 -13.08 2.92 15.69
N GLN A 100 -13.12 4.23 15.38
CA GLN A 100 -14.29 4.89 14.79
C GLN A 100 -14.80 4.23 13.49
N HIS A 101 -13.93 3.75 12.62
CA HIS A 101 -14.34 3.06 11.39
C HIS A 101 -14.94 1.68 11.67
N ARG A 102 -14.46 0.98 12.72
CA ARG A 102 -15.02 -0.30 13.17
C ARG A 102 -16.39 -0.12 13.81
N TYR A 103 -16.50 0.88 14.67
CA TYR A 103 -17.78 1.25 15.28
C TYR A 103 -18.84 1.61 14.23
N GLU A 104 -18.52 2.50 13.29
CA GLU A 104 -19.46 2.90 12.23
C GLU A 104 -19.78 1.75 11.27
N GLY A 105 -18.80 0.91 10.94
CA GLY A 105 -19.04 -0.26 10.10
C GLY A 105 -19.97 -1.29 10.74
N LEU A 106 -19.84 -1.54 12.05
CA LEU A 106 -20.79 -2.38 12.78
C LEU A 106 -22.17 -1.72 12.88
N ARG A 107 -22.23 -0.40 12.99
CA ARG A 107 -23.50 0.33 13.00
C ARG A 107 -24.26 0.17 11.67
N GLU A 108 -23.55 0.27 10.54
CA GLU A 108 -24.12 -0.01 9.22
C GLU A 108 -24.65 -1.45 9.14
N LEU A 109 -23.89 -2.44 9.66
CA LEU A 109 -24.33 -3.83 9.68
C LEU A 109 -25.60 -4.06 10.50
N VAL A 110 -25.71 -3.45 11.68
CA VAL A 110 -26.91 -3.56 12.52
C VAL A 110 -28.15 -2.95 11.85
N ILE A 111 -27.98 -1.90 11.03
CA ILE A 111 -29.07 -1.32 10.23
C ILE A 111 -29.51 -2.31 9.15
N ASP A 112 -28.58 -2.96 8.48
CA ASP A 112 -28.86 -3.93 7.41
C ASP A 112 -29.41 -5.25 7.96
N ASP A 113 -28.86 -5.71 9.09
CA ASP A 113 -29.22 -6.97 9.75
C ASP A 113 -29.13 -6.81 11.28
N PRO A 114 -30.26 -6.72 11.99
CA PRO A 114 -30.31 -6.56 13.44
C PRO A 114 -29.62 -7.68 14.23
N SER A 115 -29.37 -8.85 13.66
CA SER A 115 -28.69 -9.95 14.34
C SER A 115 -27.26 -9.58 14.79
N TYR A 116 -26.61 -8.64 14.07
CA TYR A 116 -25.31 -8.09 14.44
C TYR A 116 -25.30 -7.29 15.75
N ARG A 117 -26.43 -7.01 16.35
CA ARG A 117 -26.50 -6.51 17.75
C ARG A 117 -25.87 -7.50 18.74
N ASN A 118 -25.89 -8.80 18.43
CA ASN A 118 -25.28 -9.84 19.23
C ASN A 118 -23.78 -10.05 18.95
N PHE A 119 -23.20 -9.33 17.98
CA PHE A 119 -21.78 -9.42 17.68
C PHE A 119 -20.96 -8.98 18.90
N GLU A 120 -20.13 -9.90 19.44
CA GLU A 120 -19.26 -9.60 20.58
C GLU A 120 -18.02 -8.84 20.12
N ILE A 121 -17.70 -7.78 20.81
CA ILE A 121 -16.49 -6.96 20.56
C ILE A 121 -15.64 -6.87 21.83
N SER A 122 -14.34 -6.85 21.64
CA SER A 122 -13.41 -6.49 22.70
C SER A 122 -13.49 -4.98 22.92
N LEU A 123 -13.52 -4.57 24.20
CA LEU A 123 -13.62 -3.18 24.62
C LEU A 123 -12.54 -2.86 25.64
N ILE A 124 -11.82 -1.79 25.42
CA ILE A 124 -10.96 -1.18 26.45
C ILE A 124 -11.63 0.13 26.88
N ILE A 125 -11.89 0.22 28.16
CA ILE A 125 -12.48 1.40 28.78
C ILE A 125 -11.40 2.11 29.58
N VAL A 126 -11.17 3.40 29.31
CA VAL A 126 -10.25 4.24 30.07
C VAL A 126 -11.04 5.29 30.84
N THR A 127 -10.56 5.62 32.02
CA THR A 127 -11.08 6.77 32.76
C THR A 127 -9.94 7.72 33.11
N PHE A 128 -10.15 9.00 32.83
CA PHE A 128 -9.23 10.08 33.15
C PHE A 128 -9.77 10.99 34.27
N VAL A 129 -10.87 10.60 34.87
CA VAL A 129 -11.45 11.33 35.97
C VAL A 129 -10.39 11.50 37.08
N ASN A 130 -10.18 12.74 37.51
CA ASN A 130 -9.18 13.13 38.50
C ASN A 130 -7.70 12.82 38.13
N TYR A 131 -7.43 12.52 36.84
CA TYR A 131 -6.05 12.31 36.41
C TYR A 131 -5.33 13.62 36.16
N LYS A 132 -4.37 13.95 37.04
CA LYS A 132 -3.52 15.17 36.96
C LYS A 132 -4.30 16.49 36.82
N ASP A 133 -5.49 16.58 37.38
CA ASP A 133 -6.35 17.78 37.35
C ASP A 133 -6.55 18.38 35.93
N LYS A 134 -6.51 17.53 34.89
CA LYS A 134 -6.69 17.94 33.50
C LYS A 134 -8.02 17.44 32.95
N PRO A 135 -8.66 18.22 32.05
CA PRO A 135 -9.88 17.79 31.38
C PRO A 135 -9.74 16.45 30.68
N SER A 136 -10.76 15.60 30.79
CA SER A 136 -10.75 14.24 30.21
C SER A 136 -10.59 14.26 28.68
N ASP A 137 -11.21 15.21 27.97
CA ASP A 137 -11.11 15.38 26.52
C ASP A 137 -9.68 15.67 26.05
N LEU A 138 -8.91 16.45 26.83
CA LEU A 138 -7.49 16.68 26.54
C LEU A 138 -6.67 15.37 26.68
N GLN A 139 -6.96 14.59 27.72
CA GLN A 139 -6.27 13.30 27.95
C GLN A 139 -6.62 12.28 26.86
N GLU A 140 -7.87 12.25 26.43
CA GLU A 140 -8.33 11.44 25.29
C GLU A 140 -7.64 11.84 23.99
N ALA A 141 -7.52 13.16 23.72
CA ALA A 141 -6.80 13.67 22.55
C ALA A 141 -5.32 13.29 22.55
N ILE A 142 -4.67 13.34 23.72
CA ILE A 142 -3.26 12.87 23.88
C ILE A 142 -3.18 11.38 23.58
N LEU A 143 -4.06 10.55 24.16
CA LEU A 143 -4.06 9.10 23.98
C LEU A 143 -4.34 8.75 22.50
N PHE A 144 -5.32 9.41 21.86
CA PHE A 144 -5.62 9.28 20.44
C PHE A 144 -4.38 9.58 19.57
N ASN A 145 -3.66 10.66 19.90
CA ASN A 145 -2.46 11.04 19.15
C ASN A 145 -1.33 10.02 19.31
N ILE A 146 -1.09 9.53 20.53
CA ILE A 146 -0.09 8.48 20.81
C ILE A 146 -0.40 7.24 19.99
N ILE A 147 -1.64 6.74 20.03
CA ILE A 147 -2.06 5.54 19.29
C ILE A 147 -1.86 5.72 17.79
N ASN A 148 -2.33 6.83 17.23
CA ASN A 148 -2.25 7.05 15.78
C ASN A 148 -0.83 7.38 15.28
N ARG A 149 0.02 7.99 16.10
CA ARG A 149 1.39 8.34 15.75
C ARG A 149 2.34 7.14 15.84
N GLU A 150 2.16 6.30 16.84
CA GLU A 150 3.01 5.14 17.08
C GLU A 150 2.61 3.92 16.25
N GLN A 151 1.38 3.87 15.77
CA GLN A 151 0.95 2.85 14.80
C GLN A 151 1.56 3.13 13.43
N LYS A 152 2.86 2.87 13.28
CA LYS A 152 3.44 2.67 11.95
C LYS A 152 2.85 1.38 11.40
N GLY A 153 2.04 1.49 10.36
CA GLY A 153 1.55 0.31 9.64
C GLY A 153 2.73 -0.58 9.24
N ILE A 154 2.54 -1.90 9.27
CA ILE A 154 3.49 -2.85 8.70
C ILE A 154 3.85 -2.35 7.30
N ARG A 155 5.15 -2.31 6.96
CA ARG A 155 5.59 -2.00 5.61
C ARG A 155 4.85 -2.92 4.65
N SER A 156 4.21 -2.36 3.65
CA SER A 156 3.41 -3.13 2.71
C SER A 156 4.24 -4.15 1.91
N ASP A 157 5.52 -3.87 1.68
CA ASP A 157 6.45 -4.81 1.06
C ASP A 157 6.75 -6.03 1.96
N LEU A 158 6.71 -5.88 3.29
CA LEU A 158 6.74 -7.01 4.22
C LEU A 158 5.44 -7.83 4.16
N SER A 159 4.30 -7.16 4.05
CA SER A 159 3.00 -7.82 3.84
C SER A 159 3.00 -8.65 2.56
N ASP A 160 3.53 -8.10 1.45
CA ASP A 160 3.67 -8.80 0.18
C ASP A 160 4.58 -10.05 0.30
N ARG A 161 5.67 -9.96 1.10
CA ARG A 161 6.52 -11.12 1.40
C ARG A 161 5.81 -12.21 2.20
N PHE A 162 4.93 -11.85 3.13
CA PHE A 162 4.10 -12.82 3.84
C PHE A 162 3.12 -13.52 2.91
N ILE A 163 2.48 -12.80 1.99
CA ILE A 163 1.58 -13.36 0.99
C ILE A 163 2.34 -14.39 0.13
N LYS A 164 3.53 -14.03 -0.38
CA LYS A 164 4.39 -14.96 -1.12
C LYS A 164 4.74 -16.19 -0.28
N MET A 165 5.22 -16.00 0.95
CA MET A 165 5.62 -17.11 1.84
C MET A 165 4.47 -18.09 2.09
N TRP A 166 3.26 -17.61 2.17
CA TRP A 166 2.08 -18.46 2.34
C TRP A 166 1.66 -19.15 1.05
N ALA A 167 1.71 -18.45 -0.08
CA ALA A 167 1.44 -19.04 -1.39
C ALA A 167 2.40 -20.20 -1.71
N ASP A 168 3.67 -20.07 -1.31
CA ASP A 168 4.70 -21.11 -1.53
C ASP A 168 4.54 -22.32 -0.60
N LYS A 169 3.90 -22.18 0.58
CA LYS A 169 3.97 -23.20 1.64
C LYS A 169 2.83 -24.22 1.68
N SER A 170 1.66 -23.97 1.12
CA SER A 170 0.60 -25.00 1.13
C SER A 170 -0.67 -24.66 0.35
N SER A 171 -1.35 -25.70 -0.17
CA SER A 171 -2.74 -25.65 -0.64
C SER A 171 -3.72 -25.17 0.46
N GLY A 172 -3.46 -25.46 1.74
CA GLY A 172 -4.27 -25.02 2.86
C GLY A 172 -4.17 -23.53 3.17
N ALA A 173 -3.00 -22.90 2.98
CA ALA A 173 -2.88 -21.45 3.08
C ALA A 173 -3.62 -20.73 1.95
N ARG A 174 -3.64 -21.34 0.76
CA ARG A 174 -4.43 -20.86 -0.37
C ARG A 174 -5.93 -20.86 -0.03
N THR A 175 -6.44 -21.92 0.56
CA THR A 175 -7.84 -22.01 1.01
C THR A 175 -8.18 -21.04 2.14
N LEU A 176 -7.22 -20.75 3.05
CA LEU A 176 -7.40 -19.76 4.09
C LEU A 176 -7.42 -18.35 3.50
N ILE A 177 -6.51 -18.04 2.58
CA ILE A 177 -6.49 -16.76 1.85
C ILE A 177 -7.81 -16.62 1.08
N GLU A 178 -8.26 -17.65 0.37
CA GLU A 178 -9.57 -17.69 -0.31
C GLU A 178 -10.73 -17.38 0.64
N LYS A 179 -10.71 -17.92 1.84
CA LYS A 179 -11.73 -17.67 2.87
C LYS A 179 -11.73 -16.23 3.41
N TYR A 180 -10.55 -15.63 3.55
CA TYR A 180 -10.42 -14.24 4.01
C TYR A 180 -10.61 -13.21 2.89
N GLU A 181 -10.72 -13.66 1.62
CA GLU A 181 -10.83 -12.80 0.44
C GLU A 181 -12.22 -12.27 0.15
N HIS A 182 -13.22 -12.87 0.69
CA HIS A 182 -14.60 -12.43 0.47
C HIS A 182 -14.89 -11.02 1.02
N GLY A 183 -13.90 -10.38 1.65
CA GLY A 183 -13.88 -8.95 2.07
C GLY A 183 -13.70 -7.91 0.97
N GLY A 184 -13.90 -8.26 -0.31
CA GLY A 184 -13.96 -7.29 -1.41
C GLY A 184 -12.60 -6.82 -1.94
N MET A 185 -11.55 -7.58 -1.72
CA MET A 185 -10.30 -7.50 -2.47
C MET A 185 -10.03 -8.87 -3.09
N ASP A 186 -9.79 -8.88 -4.38
CA ASP A 186 -9.36 -10.04 -5.17
C ASP A 186 -7.90 -10.38 -4.82
N ILE A 187 -7.64 -10.70 -3.51
CA ILE A 187 -6.29 -10.90 -2.96
C ILE A 187 -5.61 -12.09 -3.65
N LEU A 188 -6.35 -13.13 -4.11
CA LEU A 188 -5.73 -14.30 -4.76
C LEU A 188 -5.19 -14.00 -6.14
N LYS A 189 -5.97 -13.29 -6.95
CA LYS A 189 -5.51 -12.82 -8.25
C LYS A 189 -4.33 -11.87 -8.07
N ASP A 190 -4.44 -10.98 -7.09
CA ASP A 190 -3.36 -10.11 -6.68
C ASP A 190 -2.18 -10.89 -6.07
N ALA A 191 -2.43 -11.97 -5.29
CA ALA A 191 -1.39 -12.79 -4.67
C ALA A 191 -0.51 -13.50 -5.69
N GLU A 192 -1.08 -14.04 -6.77
CA GLU A 192 -0.30 -14.66 -7.84
C GLU A 192 0.59 -13.62 -8.53
N VAL A 193 0.03 -12.49 -8.92
CA VAL A 193 0.78 -11.39 -9.55
C VAL A 193 1.85 -10.82 -8.61
N ILE A 194 1.52 -10.64 -7.32
CA ILE A 194 2.47 -10.19 -6.29
C ILE A 194 3.62 -11.19 -6.15
N THR A 195 3.32 -12.48 -6.05
CA THR A 195 4.32 -13.55 -5.90
C THR A 195 5.26 -13.56 -7.10
N ARG A 196 4.73 -13.52 -8.31
CA ARG A 196 5.50 -13.46 -9.56
C ARG A 196 6.38 -12.20 -9.62
N ALA A 197 5.81 -11.02 -9.29
CA ALA A 197 6.56 -9.78 -9.28
C ALA A 197 7.73 -9.81 -8.28
N ILE A 198 7.55 -10.44 -7.11
CA ILE A 198 8.63 -10.62 -6.12
C ILE A 198 9.69 -11.60 -6.66
N ASN A 199 9.30 -12.73 -7.25
CA ASN A 199 10.23 -13.71 -7.83
C ASN A 199 11.10 -13.06 -8.90
N ILE A 200 10.48 -12.38 -9.87
CA ILE A 200 11.17 -11.69 -10.96
C ILE A 200 12.15 -10.65 -10.39
N MET A 201 11.71 -9.82 -9.46
CA MET A 201 12.56 -8.83 -8.82
C MET A 201 13.74 -9.49 -8.08
N ASP A 202 13.49 -10.55 -7.30
CA ASP A 202 14.54 -11.23 -6.54
C ASP A 202 15.61 -11.82 -7.47
N ILE A 203 15.22 -12.39 -8.62
CA ILE A 203 16.15 -12.89 -9.64
C ILE A 203 16.97 -11.72 -10.22
N MET A 204 16.32 -10.61 -10.60
CA MET A 204 17.02 -9.45 -11.16
C MET A 204 18.02 -8.84 -10.18
N VAL A 205 17.64 -8.74 -8.89
CA VAL A 205 18.51 -8.18 -7.82
C VAL A 205 19.67 -9.12 -7.46
N ALA A 206 19.52 -10.43 -7.67
CA ALA A 206 20.58 -11.42 -7.44
C ALA A 206 21.54 -11.57 -8.65
N THR A 207 21.17 -11.07 -9.82
CA THR A 207 21.98 -11.18 -11.05
C THR A 207 23.17 -10.22 -11.00
N LYS A 208 24.39 -10.72 -10.76
CA LYS A 208 25.61 -9.92 -10.51
C LYS A 208 25.94 -8.88 -11.59
N ASP A 209 25.74 -9.22 -12.85
CA ASP A 209 26.00 -8.32 -13.98
C ASP A 209 24.78 -7.47 -14.37
N GLY A 210 23.66 -7.68 -13.68
CA GLY A 210 22.41 -6.98 -13.89
C GLY A 210 22.46 -5.55 -13.37
N VAL A 211 21.68 -4.69 -13.99
CA VAL A 211 21.55 -3.26 -13.63
C VAL A 211 20.97 -3.09 -12.22
N TRP A 212 20.22 -4.08 -11.75
CA TRP A 212 19.53 -4.06 -10.47
C TRP A 212 20.23 -4.82 -9.34
N TYR A 213 21.45 -5.30 -9.58
CA TYR A 213 22.20 -6.06 -8.58
C TYR A 213 22.36 -5.23 -7.29
N ASN A 214 21.77 -5.70 -6.18
CA ASN A 214 21.74 -5.05 -4.87
C ASN A 214 21.16 -3.60 -4.86
N MET A 215 20.36 -3.21 -5.87
CA MET A 215 19.86 -1.85 -6.01
C MET A 215 18.45 -1.64 -5.42
N VAL A 216 17.85 -2.67 -4.81
CA VAL A 216 16.49 -2.61 -4.27
C VAL A 216 16.52 -2.74 -2.75
N ASP A 217 15.91 -1.74 -2.09
CA ASP A 217 15.68 -1.69 -0.64
C ASP A 217 14.55 -2.66 -0.27
N LYS A 218 14.92 -3.80 0.32
CA LYS A 218 14.00 -4.88 0.74
C LYS A 218 13.82 -4.89 2.26
N PRO A 219 12.74 -5.51 2.80
CA PRO A 219 12.63 -5.75 4.23
C PRO A 219 13.83 -6.52 4.79
N GLY A 220 14.53 -5.92 5.76
CA GLY A 220 15.75 -6.48 6.36
C GLY A 220 17.04 -6.18 5.60
N GLU A 221 16.99 -5.69 4.37
CA GLU A 221 18.14 -5.30 3.55
C GLU A 221 17.92 -3.86 3.07
N TYR A 222 18.70 -2.92 3.60
CA TYR A 222 18.53 -1.49 3.36
C TYR A 222 19.69 -0.92 2.52
N GLY A 223 19.45 0.22 1.86
CA GLY A 223 20.46 0.96 1.11
C GLY A 223 20.32 0.87 -0.40
N GLY A 224 19.25 0.26 -0.91
CA GLY A 224 18.93 0.29 -2.35
C GLY A 224 18.35 1.63 -2.80
N ILE A 225 18.51 1.94 -4.10
CA ILE A 225 17.97 3.15 -4.75
C ILE A 225 16.44 3.07 -4.90
N ALA A 226 15.92 1.91 -5.22
CA ALA A 226 14.50 1.66 -5.35
C ALA A 226 13.95 0.87 -4.17
N LYS A 227 12.72 1.15 -3.78
CA LYS A 227 12.01 0.36 -2.77
C LYS A 227 11.38 -0.87 -3.42
N GLN A 228 11.45 -2.03 -2.77
CA GLN A 228 10.80 -3.27 -3.23
C GLN A 228 9.38 -3.02 -3.70
N ARG A 229 8.56 -2.32 -2.91
CA ARG A 229 7.17 -2.03 -3.26
C ARG A 229 7.04 -1.30 -4.60
N SER A 230 7.86 -0.28 -4.85
CA SER A 230 7.81 0.45 -6.12
C SER A 230 8.18 -0.45 -7.29
N PHE A 231 9.15 -1.35 -7.08
CA PHE A 231 9.59 -2.30 -8.08
C PHE A 231 8.49 -3.31 -8.41
N THR A 232 7.94 -3.99 -7.40
CA THR A 232 6.89 -5.01 -7.59
C THR A 232 5.59 -4.42 -8.14
N GLU A 233 5.15 -3.27 -7.65
CA GLU A 233 3.97 -2.57 -8.18
C GLU A 233 4.15 -2.15 -9.65
N SER A 234 5.35 -1.74 -10.06
CA SER A 234 5.62 -1.41 -11.46
C SER A 234 5.67 -2.64 -12.37
N LEU A 235 6.13 -3.80 -11.87
CA LEU A 235 6.11 -5.06 -12.61
C LEU A 235 4.70 -5.57 -12.90
N LYS A 236 3.73 -5.27 -12.04
CA LYS A 236 2.32 -5.62 -12.30
C LYS A 236 1.83 -5.08 -13.63
N ILE A 237 2.30 -3.89 -14.05
CA ILE A 237 1.95 -3.30 -15.35
C ILE A 237 2.29 -4.23 -16.51
N ILE A 238 3.43 -4.94 -16.41
CA ILE A 238 3.88 -5.89 -17.43
C ILE A 238 3.14 -7.23 -17.30
N LEU A 239 2.94 -7.69 -16.07
CA LEU A 239 2.32 -8.99 -15.78
C LEU A 239 0.80 -9.02 -16.03
N GLU A 240 0.14 -7.88 -16.00
CA GLU A 240 -1.30 -7.71 -16.24
C GLU A 240 -1.62 -7.31 -17.69
N ASP A 241 -0.61 -6.87 -18.46
CA ASP A 241 -0.79 -6.44 -19.85
C ASP A 241 -0.99 -7.64 -20.77
N SER A 242 -2.06 -7.60 -21.58
CA SER A 242 -2.41 -8.64 -22.56
C SER A 242 -1.79 -8.45 -23.94
N ASP A 243 -1.16 -7.30 -24.21
CA ASP A 243 -0.67 -6.96 -25.56
C ASP A 243 0.55 -7.77 -25.97
N THR A 244 1.23 -8.40 -25.00
CA THR A 244 2.34 -9.31 -25.25
C THR A 244 2.17 -10.57 -24.41
N ASP A 245 2.49 -11.75 -24.97
CA ASP A 245 2.46 -13.03 -24.24
C ASP A 245 3.60 -13.18 -23.24
N ILE A 246 4.34 -12.10 -22.93
CA ILE A 246 5.45 -12.12 -21.96
C ILE A 246 4.96 -12.54 -20.58
N ARG A 247 3.75 -12.10 -20.20
CA ARG A 247 3.13 -12.48 -18.91
C ARG A 247 2.98 -14.00 -18.72
N THR A 248 2.93 -14.78 -19.80
CA THR A 248 2.77 -16.24 -19.74
C THR A 248 4.11 -16.98 -19.60
N GLN A 249 5.23 -16.26 -19.77
CA GLN A 249 6.56 -16.84 -19.62
C GLN A 249 6.87 -17.12 -18.14
N PRO A 250 7.75 -18.10 -17.86
CA PRO A 250 8.31 -18.34 -16.52
C PRO A 250 9.00 -17.09 -15.95
N ASP A 251 9.00 -16.94 -14.62
CA ASP A 251 9.53 -15.76 -13.94
C ASP A 251 11.02 -15.51 -14.20
N ASP A 252 11.81 -16.57 -14.35
CA ASP A 252 13.23 -16.49 -14.73
C ASP A 252 13.43 -15.94 -16.14
N GLN A 253 12.61 -16.36 -17.10
CA GLN A 253 12.65 -15.85 -18.46
C GLN A 253 12.25 -14.37 -18.52
N ILE A 254 11.21 -13.98 -17.78
CA ILE A 254 10.83 -12.56 -17.67
C ILE A 254 11.95 -11.74 -17.05
N ALA A 255 12.62 -12.26 -16.01
CA ALA A 255 13.76 -11.58 -15.39
C ALA A 255 14.92 -11.38 -16.37
N ILE A 256 15.23 -12.37 -17.22
CA ILE A 256 16.24 -12.25 -18.27
C ILE A 256 15.85 -11.17 -19.29
N ILE A 257 14.61 -11.19 -19.76
CA ILE A 257 14.11 -10.21 -20.72
C ILE A 257 14.20 -8.79 -20.13
N LEU A 258 13.81 -8.62 -18.87
CA LEU A 258 13.88 -7.32 -18.20
C LEU A 258 15.32 -6.88 -17.91
N ASN A 259 16.23 -7.79 -17.58
CA ASN A 259 17.66 -7.47 -17.49
C ASN A 259 18.22 -7.00 -18.83
N ASN A 260 17.85 -7.62 -19.94
CA ASN A 260 18.20 -7.16 -21.29
C ASN A 260 17.66 -5.77 -21.60
N TYR A 261 16.41 -5.53 -21.24
CA TYR A 261 15.75 -4.24 -21.41
C TYR A 261 16.46 -3.11 -20.62
N TRP A 262 16.69 -3.32 -19.35
CA TRP A 262 17.39 -2.36 -18.50
C TRP A 262 18.87 -2.20 -18.88
N GLY A 263 19.53 -3.26 -19.34
CA GLY A 263 20.88 -3.23 -19.88
C GLY A 263 20.98 -2.35 -21.14
N ALA A 264 19.96 -2.38 -22.00
CA ALA A 264 19.88 -1.50 -23.16
C ALA A 264 19.76 -0.02 -22.75
N PHE A 265 18.97 0.33 -21.73
CA PHE A 265 18.94 1.70 -21.20
C PHE A 265 20.29 2.12 -20.61
N LYS A 266 20.96 1.25 -19.88
CA LYS A 266 22.32 1.52 -19.35
C LYS A 266 23.30 1.85 -20.48
N LYS A 267 23.18 1.21 -21.66
CA LYS A 267 24.02 1.54 -22.82
C LYS A 267 23.66 2.89 -23.44
N CYS A 268 22.42 3.31 -23.41
CA CYS A 268 21.99 4.59 -23.97
C CYS A 268 22.32 5.77 -23.05
N CYS A 269 22.20 5.62 -21.73
CA CYS A 269 22.44 6.68 -20.77
C CYS A 269 23.30 6.18 -19.58
N PRO A 270 24.57 5.79 -19.82
CA PRO A 270 25.44 5.15 -18.82
C PRO A 270 25.68 6.03 -17.58
N GLU A 271 25.70 7.33 -17.74
CA GLU A 271 25.90 8.30 -16.65
C GLU A 271 24.81 8.18 -15.58
N ALA A 272 23.54 8.01 -16.01
CA ALA A 272 22.41 7.90 -15.10
C ALA A 272 22.45 6.61 -14.24
N PHE A 273 23.12 5.55 -14.70
CA PHE A 273 23.33 4.32 -13.96
C PHE A 273 24.62 4.29 -13.14
N LYS A 274 25.59 5.15 -13.50
CA LYS A 274 26.81 5.31 -12.72
C LYS A 274 26.58 6.15 -11.46
N ASN A 275 25.70 7.13 -11.53
CA ASN A 275 25.36 8.05 -10.44
C ASN A 275 23.84 7.99 -10.13
N PRO A 276 23.29 6.85 -9.68
CA PRO A 276 21.85 6.63 -9.60
C PRO A 276 21.14 7.58 -8.62
N GLU A 277 21.84 8.16 -7.64
CA GLU A 277 21.28 9.16 -6.72
C GLU A 277 20.85 10.45 -7.43
N ASP A 278 21.59 10.85 -8.48
CA ASP A 278 21.35 12.10 -9.21
C ASP A 278 20.27 11.99 -10.27
N TYR A 279 19.78 10.78 -10.53
CA TYR A 279 18.83 10.49 -11.61
C TYR A 279 17.59 9.76 -11.12
N ALA A 280 16.45 10.01 -11.79
CA ALA A 280 15.17 9.36 -11.47
C ALA A 280 14.95 8.02 -12.17
N ILE A 281 15.84 7.60 -13.08
CA ILE A 281 15.65 6.41 -13.93
C ILE A 281 15.53 5.12 -13.12
N GLN A 282 16.35 4.93 -12.09
CA GLN A 282 16.30 3.78 -11.19
C GLN A 282 15.47 4.04 -9.91
N LYS A 283 14.80 5.20 -9.80
CA LYS A 283 13.87 5.52 -8.71
C LYS A 283 12.43 5.15 -9.10
N THR A 284 11.49 5.37 -8.20
CA THR A 284 10.06 5.05 -8.40
C THR A 284 9.52 5.56 -9.75
N THR A 285 9.85 6.80 -10.14
CA THR A 285 9.36 7.37 -11.41
C THR A 285 9.84 6.58 -12.63
N GLY A 286 11.14 6.31 -12.72
CA GLY A 286 11.71 5.54 -13.84
C GLY A 286 11.15 4.13 -13.90
N LEU A 287 11.01 3.45 -12.75
CA LEU A 287 10.40 2.12 -12.68
C LEU A 287 9.00 2.08 -13.30
N PHE A 288 8.09 2.94 -12.82
CA PHE A 288 6.72 2.95 -13.32
C PHE A 288 6.63 3.36 -14.79
N VAL A 289 7.40 4.35 -15.19
CA VAL A 289 7.38 4.86 -16.57
C VAL A 289 7.99 3.85 -17.53
N LEU A 290 9.19 3.32 -17.25
CA LEU A 290 9.87 2.40 -18.15
C LEU A 290 9.21 1.03 -18.22
N HIS A 291 8.66 0.51 -17.11
CA HIS A 291 7.81 -0.69 -17.18
C HIS A 291 6.49 -0.40 -17.91
N GLY A 292 5.94 0.81 -17.80
CA GLY A 292 4.75 1.23 -18.53
C GLY A 292 4.91 1.34 -20.05
N VAL A 293 6.14 1.58 -20.54
CA VAL A 293 6.43 1.63 -21.99
C VAL A 293 7.08 0.35 -22.52
N PHE A 294 7.37 -0.62 -21.64
CA PHE A 294 8.07 -1.86 -21.99
C PHE A 294 7.41 -2.59 -23.16
N ASN A 295 6.12 -2.91 -23.06
CA ASN A 295 5.39 -3.64 -24.10
C ASN A 295 5.37 -2.88 -25.43
N LYS A 296 5.31 -1.55 -25.39
CA LYS A 296 5.38 -0.73 -26.58
C LYS A 296 6.73 -0.86 -27.28
N ILE A 297 7.84 -0.80 -26.57
CA ILE A 297 9.17 -0.99 -27.13
C ILE A 297 9.35 -2.44 -27.62
N ALA A 298 8.91 -3.42 -26.82
CA ALA A 298 8.97 -4.84 -27.15
C ALA A 298 8.23 -5.16 -28.48
N SER A 299 7.09 -4.49 -28.75
CA SER A 299 6.31 -4.69 -29.97
C SER A 299 7.09 -4.35 -31.25
N TYR A 300 8.11 -3.51 -31.18
CA TYR A 300 9.04 -3.18 -32.27
C TYR A 300 10.26 -4.08 -32.33
N CYS A 301 10.47 -4.95 -31.34
CA CYS A 301 11.61 -5.87 -31.26
C CYS A 301 11.25 -7.22 -31.89
N LYS A 302 11.01 -7.24 -33.19
CA LYS A 302 10.66 -8.44 -33.96
C LYS A 302 11.74 -8.78 -35.00
N ASP A 303 11.82 -10.07 -35.34
CA ASP A 303 12.57 -10.56 -36.51
C ASP A 303 11.76 -10.39 -37.82
N LYS A 304 12.30 -10.91 -38.91
CA LYS A 304 11.64 -10.84 -40.23
C LYS A 304 10.39 -11.74 -40.32
N GLU A 305 10.32 -12.76 -39.49
CA GLU A 305 9.22 -13.71 -39.36
C GLU A 305 8.12 -13.20 -38.43
N GLY A 306 8.37 -12.10 -37.72
CA GLY A 306 7.44 -11.49 -36.76
C GLY A 306 7.55 -12.01 -35.33
N ASN A 307 8.53 -12.86 -35.02
CA ASN A 307 8.76 -13.35 -33.68
C ASN A 307 9.44 -12.29 -32.81
N PHE A 308 9.14 -12.27 -31.52
CA PHE A 308 9.79 -11.36 -30.59
C PHE A 308 11.25 -11.72 -30.36
N VAL A 309 12.14 -10.75 -30.50
CA VAL A 309 13.57 -10.85 -30.23
C VAL A 309 13.92 -9.89 -29.09
N LEU A 310 13.81 -10.35 -27.84
CA LEU A 310 13.90 -9.52 -26.64
C LEU A 310 15.31 -9.59 -26.01
N THR A 311 16.33 -9.43 -26.86
CA THR A 311 17.74 -9.35 -26.45
C THR A 311 18.16 -7.93 -26.15
N GLU A 312 19.19 -7.77 -25.31
CA GLU A 312 19.76 -6.44 -24.99
C GLU A 312 20.22 -5.70 -26.25
N GLN A 313 20.79 -6.41 -27.22
CA GLN A 313 21.20 -5.84 -28.49
C GLN A 313 19.99 -5.26 -29.25
N LYS A 314 18.89 -6.04 -29.34
CA LYS A 314 17.70 -5.62 -30.08
C LYS A 314 17.00 -4.44 -29.44
N PHE A 315 16.88 -4.44 -28.12
CA PHE A 315 16.39 -3.26 -27.37
C PHE A 315 17.31 -2.04 -27.60
N SER A 316 18.64 -2.20 -27.54
CA SER A 316 19.60 -1.11 -27.77
C SER A 316 19.50 -0.55 -29.19
N GLU A 317 19.30 -1.40 -30.20
CA GLU A 317 19.06 -0.97 -31.57
C GLU A 317 17.82 -0.07 -31.68
N LYS A 318 16.72 -0.46 -31.03
CA LYS A 318 15.48 0.31 -31.05
C LYS A 318 15.59 1.60 -30.26
N LEU A 319 16.19 1.58 -29.09
CA LEU A 319 16.40 2.78 -28.26
C LEU A 319 17.31 3.82 -28.94
N LYS A 320 18.35 3.38 -29.67
CA LYS A 320 19.24 4.27 -30.42
C LYS A 320 18.58 4.97 -31.61
N MET A 321 17.45 4.45 -32.12
CA MET A 321 16.67 5.16 -33.14
C MET A 321 15.92 6.37 -32.58
N MET A 322 15.85 6.47 -31.24
CA MET A 322 15.28 7.56 -30.47
C MET A 322 16.43 8.26 -29.73
N ASP A 323 17.13 9.16 -30.37
CA ASP A 323 18.36 9.79 -29.87
C ASP A 323 18.14 10.95 -28.89
N HIS A 324 16.90 11.16 -28.45
CA HIS A 324 16.49 12.28 -27.61
C HIS A 324 15.46 11.83 -26.53
N GLY A 325 15.09 12.76 -25.65
CA GLY A 325 14.06 12.51 -24.62
C GLY A 325 14.47 11.44 -23.61
N PHE A 326 13.56 10.50 -23.34
CA PHE A 326 13.65 9.52 -22.25
C PHE A 326 14.79 8.47 -22.39
N VAL A 327 15.48 8.42 -23.53
CA VAL A 327 16.67 7.56 -23.74
C VAL A 327 17.97 8.27 -23.37
N THR A 328 17.93 9.53 -22.90
CA THR A 328 19.11 10.32 -22.50
C THR A 328 19.19 10.48 -20.98
N ALA A 329 20.39 10.59 -20.44
CA ALA A 329 20.61 10.86 -19.02
C ALA A 329 20.00 12.21 -18.59
N ALA A 330 20.11 13.24 -19.44
CA ALA A 330 19.60 14.58 -19.16
C ALA A 330 18.07 14.57 -18.84
N TYR A 331 17.30 13.73 -19.53
CA TYR A 331 15.87 13.58 -19.28
C TYR A 331 15.55 13.11 -17.87
N TRP A 332 16.39 12.24 -17.29
CA TRP A 332 16.17 11.63 -15.96
C TRP A 332 16.84 12.40 -14.82
N LYS A 333 17.50 13.52 -15.07
CA LYS A 333 18.19 14.30 -14.04
C LYS A 333 17.21 14.75 -12.95
N SER A 334 17.48 14.36 -11.68
CA SER A 334 16.58 14.60 -10.53
C SER A 334 16.53 16.08 -10.13
N LYS A 335 15.47 16.50 -9.43
CA LYS A 335 15.32 17.84 -8.85
C LYS A 335 16.39 18.17 -7.81
N ASP A 336 16.81 17.16 -7.06
CA ASP A 336 17.77 17.29 -5.96
C ASP A 336 19.22 17.29 -6.44
N ASN A 337 19.43 17.24 -7.75
CA ASN A 337 20.75 17.29 -8.34
C ASN A 337 21.36 18.69 -8.19
N LYS A 338 22.61 18.75 -7.72
CA LYS A 338 23.35 20.00 -7.48
C LYS A 338 23.87 20.67 -8.77
N ASP A 339 23.92 19.93 -9.88
CA ASP A 339 24.63 20.31 -11.10
C ASP A 339 23.71 20.73 -12.27
N GLY A 340 22.74 21.60 -12.04
CA GLY A 340 21.95 22.23 -13.08
C GLY A 340 20.46 21.80 -13.12
N PRO A 341 19.72 22.18 -14.17
CA PRO A 341 18.27 21.98 -14.22
C PRO A 341 17.89 20.49 -14.28
N SER A 342 16.80 20.14 -13.60
CA SER A 342 16.24 18.79 -13.68
C SER A 342 15.59 18.51 -15.04
N GLY A 343 15.71 17.29 -15.53
CA GLY A 343 15.04 16.82 -16.75
C GLY A 343 13.55 16.54 -16.54
N ASP A 344 12.81 16.33 -17.62
CA ASP A 344 11.35 16.13 -17.56
C ASP A 344 10.96 14.89 -16.76
N GLY A 345 11.66 13.76 -16.94
CA GLY A 345 11.48 12.56 -16.13
C GLY A 345 11.86 12.76 -14.66
N GLY A 346 12.90 13.57 -14.39
CA GLY A 346 13.31 13.91 -13.02
C GLY A 346 12.37 14.88 -12.31
N ARG A 347 11.65 15.72 -13.06
CA ARG A 347 10.63 16.65 -12.53
C ARG A 347 9.28 16.02 -12.31
N ALA A 348 9.02 14.87 -12.93
CA ALA A 348 7.72 14.20 -12.82
C ALA A 348 7.37 13.93 -11.36
N GLY A 349 6.10 14.17 -11.02
CA GLY A 349 5.58 13.86 -9.69
C GLY A 349 5.55 12.34 -9.43
N THR A 350 5.48 11.95 -8.16
CA THR A 350 5.45 10.53 -7.73
C THR A 350 4.04 9.96 -7.60
N SER A 351 3.06 10.52 -8.31
CA SER A 351 1.67 10.04 -8.33
C SER A 351 1.41 9.09 -9.50
N LYS A 352 0.45 8.16 -9.35
CA LYS A 352 0.01 7.28 -10.45
C LYS A 352 -0.44 8.08 -11.68
N LYS A 353 -1.07 9.24 -11.48
CA LYS A 353 -1.49 10.14 -12.57
C LYS A 353 -0.30 10.69 -13.35
N SER A 354 0.74 11.15 -12.63
CA SER A 354 1.96 11.67 -13.26
C SER A 354 2.71 10.59 -14.03
N PHE A 355 2.81 9.37 -13.49
CA PHE A 355 3.43 8.24 -14.18
C PHE A 355 2.69 7.90 -15.48
N LYS A 356 1.34 7.81 -15.40
CA LYS A 356 0.51 7.55 -16.58
C LYS A 356 0.70 8.60 -17.67
N GLN A 357 0.62 9.89 -17.31
CA GLN A 357 0.81 10.98 -18.26
C GLN A 357 2.17 10.87 -18.94
N LEU A 358 3.25 10.70 -18.19
CA LEU A 358 4.59 10.59 -18.75
C LEU A 358 4.76 9.34 -19.62
N THR A 359 4.16 8.21 -19.21
CA THR A 359 4.13 6.98 -20.01
C THR A 359 3.43 7.18 -21.34
N ASP A 360 2.28 7.87 -21.37
CA ASP A 360 1.50 8.12 -22.56
C ASP A 360 2.24 9.07 -23.54
N GLU A 361 2.91 10.10 -23.01
CA GLU A 361 3.77 11.01 -23.79
C GLU A 361 4.94 10.25 -24.44
N ILE A 362 5.62 9.37 -23.69
CA ILE A 362 6.73 8.56 -24.20
C ILE A 362 6.23 7.55 -25.25
N LYS A 363 5.08 6.90 -25.02
CA LYS A 363 4.49 5.97 -26.01
C LYS A 363 4.25 6.68 -27.35
N LYS A 364 3.78 7.92 -27.34
CA LYS A 364 3.60 8.73 -28.55
C LYS A 364 4.95 9.00 -29.23
N THR A 365 5.97 9.40 -28.49
CA THR A 365 7.33 9.61 -29.02
C THR A 365 7.91 8.32 -29.65
N ILE A 366 7.68 7.16 -29.03
CA ILE A 366 8.09 5.85 -29.58
C ILE A 366 7.41 5.61 -30.94
N ASP A 367 6.10 5.85 -31.05
CA ASP A 367 5.38 5.67 -32.30
C ASP A 367 5.89 6.62 -33.38
N GLU A 368 6.09 7.89 -33.08
CA GLU A 368 6.60 8.88 -34.03
C GLU A 368 8.00 8.50 -34.53
N SER A 369 8.88 8.01 -33.65
CA SER A 369 10.27 7.65 -33.99
C SER A 369 10.38 6.33 -34.74
N LEU A 370 9.61 5.31 -34.36
CA LEU A 370 9.77 3.94 -34.88
C LEU A 370 8.80 3.61 -36.01
N SER A 371 7.61 4.26 -36.11
CA SER A 371 6.69 4.07 -37.23
C SER A 371 7.03 4.96 -38.45
N GLY A 372 7.67 6.11 -38.24
CA GLY A 372 8.11 7.01 -39.28
C GLY A 372 9.20 6.43 -40.20
N SER A 373 9.93 5.40 -39.76
CA SER A 373 10.93 4.69 -40.57
C SER A 373 10.32 3.87 -41.74
N ALA A 374 9.00 3.64 -41.74
CA ALA A 374 8.31 2.86 -42.76
C ALA A 374 7.72 3.69 -43.90
N LYS A 375 7.83 5.02 -43.86
CA LYS A 375 7.27 5.94 -44.90
C LYS A 375 8.31 6.90 -45.48
N LYS A 376 9.42 6.39 -45.99
CA LYS A 376 10.06 7.03 -47.13
C LYS A 376 9.63 6.26 -48.40
N VAL A 377 8.50 6.63 -48.93
CA VAL A 377 8.23 6.38 -50.34
C VAL A 377 9.21 7.25 -51.13
N ILE A 378 10.24 6.63 -51.67
CA ILE A 378 11.08 7.26 -52.70
C ILE A 378 10.23 7.26 -53.97
N VAL A 379 9.76 8.42 -54.37
CA VAL A 379 9.18 8.64 -55.68
C VAL A 379 10.31 8.86 -56.69
#